data_88c41b1a4a6b087223c44cac5321f747
#
_entry.id   88c41b1a4a6b087223c44cac5321f747
#
_cell.length_a   1.000
_cell.length_b   1.000
_cell.length_c   1.000
_cell.angle_alpha   90.00
_cell.angle_beta   90.00
_cell.angle_gamma   90.00
#
_symmetry.space_group_name_H-M   'P 1'
#
loop_
_entity.id
_entity.type
_entity.pdbx_description
1 polymer ?
#
loop_
_entity_poly.entity_id
_entity_poly.type
_entity_poly.pdbx_seq_one_letter_code
_entity_poly.pdbx_strand_id
1 'polypeptide(L)'
;MNSKLSRRDFLYSTGAAGLGLSFAGLPTGVLGDGKVRVLSIGVIGTIGGHDRDQVAGHPDAEIVGLCDVDASSLARASEDHPEAFTCRDYREAFELHPDAFDAVIVATPDHSHAPIALTALAHDKHVYGQKPLVHQLEELSLIQRAVEAKPHLVTQVGNQRMVYPGRRAAVELLRSGVLGKAVEAHVWTGAPNLGNYFNFEGILSEPVEPPTDLDWDLWLGPAAEQPYREHLAPVKWRSWWDFGTGGLGDWGVHVLDVIFFGFDELVSPIAVQTFAPHAADEFHPYPCSSTITYAVDSERFADHHFPIHYRDRSQAPSRASLGLPAGDWPDSNMTIIVHEGGILALTAGGRLEVWRDGKMTDGMTMPGLPEFPELNHWHAWVDNIVGRDTELRTPFADGVRITEAALLAVKATRFPNQELRWDRASLSFTNHSEATDTIVRREYRSGFAPPAVG
;
A
#
# COMPACT_ATOMS: atom_id res chain seq x y z
N MET A 1 15.18 33.77 -13.31
CA MET A 1 15.62 33.29 -12.00
C MET A 1 14.43 32.57 -11.38
N ASN A 2 14.26 31.30 -11.67
CA ASN A 2 13.18 30.46 -11.13
C ASN A 2 13.76 29.64 -9.98
N SER A 3 13.36 29.96 -8.77
CA SER A 3 13.67 29.13 -7.59
C SER A 3 12.83 27.87 -7.64
N LYS A 4 13.49 26.71 -7.67
CA LYS A 4 12.84 25.42 -7.54
C LYS A 4 12.29 25.29 -6.10
N LEU A 5 10.97 25.21 -5.95
CA LEU A 5 10.33 24.86 -4.68
C LEU A 5 10.68 23.39 -4.35
N SER A 6 11.13 23.14 -3.14
CA SER A 6 11.41 21.78 -2.65
C SER A 6 10.11 21.13 -2.11
N ARG A 7 10.12 19.80 -1.88
CA ARG A 7 9.02 19.08 -1.21
C ARG A 7 8.57 19.76 0.10
N ARG A 8 9.49 20.40 0.79
CA ARG A 8 9.22 21.17 2.01
C ARG A 8 8.40 22.43 1.74
N ASP A 9 8.61 23.07 0.59
CA ASP A 9 7.96 24.36 0.27
C ASP A 9 6.51 24.17 -0.20
N PHE A 10 6.18 23.01 -0.78
CA PHE A 10 4.80 22.71 -1.23
C PHE A 10 3.84 22.46 -0.04
N LEU A 11 4.33 21.88 1.06
CA LEU A 11 3.54 21.66 2.26
C LEU A 11 3.27 22.94 3.08
N TYR A 12 3.98 24.05 2.79
CA TYR A 12 3.88 25.31 3.54
C TYR A 12 3.25 26.47 2.75
N SER A 13 2.87 26.30 1.48
CA SER A 13 2.44 27.41 0.63
C SER A 13 0.95 27.74 0.61
N THR A 14 0.12 27.11 1.43
CA THR A 14 -1.28 27.53 1.64
C THR A 14 -1.49 28.14 3.02
N GLY A 15 -1.10 29.42 3.12
CA GLY A 15 -1.62 30.36 4.12
C GLY A 15 -0.84 30.48 5.41
N ALA A 16 0.10 31.45 5.48
CA ALA A 16 0.27 32.28 6.67
C ALA A 16 1.10 33.53 6.33
N ALA A 17 0.51 34.67 6.51
CA ALA A 17 1.20 35.94 6.70
C ALA A 17 1.97 35.89 8.03
N GLY A 18 3.19 36.44 8.00
CA GLY A 18 4.24 36.36 9.00
C GLY A 18 3.87 36.44 10.48
N LEU A 19 4.54 35.60 11.21
CA LEU A 19 5.06 35.88 12.56
C LEU A 19 6.20 34.83 12.78
N GLY A 20 7.40 35.33 13.04
CA GLY A 20 8.55 34.52 13.38
C GLY A 20 8.30 33.73 14.65
N LEU A 21 8.08 32.43 14.54
CA LEU A 21 8.07 31.50 15.66
C LEU A 21 9.37 30.70 15.60
N SER A 22 10.23 30.94 16.56
CA SER A 22 11.31 30.01 16.91
C SER A 22 10.71 28.61 17.09
N PHE A 23 11.27 27.62 16.43
CA PHE A 23 10.97 26.22 16.72
C PHE A 23 11.44 25.88 18.13
N ALA A 24 10.59 26.18 19.12
CA ALA A 24 10.66 25.51 20.40
C ALA A 24 10.24 24.07 20.18
N GLY A 25 11.05 23.12 20.65
CA GLY A 25 10.89 21.70 20.40
C GLY A 25 9.45 21.23 20.53
N LEU A 26 9.02 20.45 19.54
CA LEU A 26 7.79 19.66 19.64
C LEU A 26 7.84 18.89 20.97
N PRO A 27 6.75 18.83 21.72
CA PRO A 27 6.72 17.94 22.88
C PRO A 27 6.91 16.52 22.34
N THR A 28 8.10 15.98 22.53
CA THR A 28 8.28 14.53 22.51
C THR A 28 7.30 14.02 23.55
N GLY A 29 6.25 13.32 23.12
CA GLY A 29 5.37 12.60 24.04
C GLY A 29 6.31 11.85 25.00
N VAL A 30 6.11 12.04 26.31
CA VAL A 30 6.95 11.41 27.33
C VAL A 30 6.74 9.92 27.17
N LEU A 31 7.65 9.26 26.42
CA LEU A 31 7.70 7.81 26.36
C LEU A 31 8.00 7.35 27.79
N GLY A 32 7.09 6.60 28.42
CA GLY A 32 7.43 5.88 29.65
C GLY A 32 8.69 5.07 29.37
N ASP A 33 9.59 4.89 30.28
CA ASP A 33 10.89 4.19 30.16
C ASP A 33 11.74 4.46 28.92
N GLY A 34 11.35 5.38 28.02
CA GLY A 34 12.07 5.76 26.79
C GLY A 34 11.83 4.84 25.57
N LYS A 35 10.94 3.84 25.64
CA LYS A 35 10.57 2.96 24.52
C LYS A 35 9.23 3.32 23.90
N VAL A 36 9.09 3.04 22.61
CA VAL A 36 7.81 3.07 21.88
C VAL A 36 7.02 1.82 22.24
N ARG A 37 5.89 2.01 22.90
CA ARG A 37 4.97 0.93 23.28
C ARG A 37 4.03 0.64 22.12
N VAL A 38 4.01 -0.61 21.64
CA VAL A 38 3.32 -0.98 20.42
C VAL A 38 2.20 -1.98 20.67
N LEU A 39 1.01 -1.67 20.15
CA LEU A 39 -0.10 -2.62 20.00
C LEU A 39 -0.02 -3.27 18.61
N SER A 40 0.04 -4.60 18.54
CA SER A 40 -0.02 -5.35 17.29
C SER A 40 -1.42 -5.91 17.06
N ILE A 41 -2.06 -5.53 15.94
CA ILE A 41 -3.39 -5.98 15.53
C ILE A 41 -3.28 -6.84 14.28
N GLY A 42 -3.67 -8.12 14.37
CA GLY A 42 -3.34 -9.17 13.40
C GLY A 42 -1.95 -9.72 13.70
N VAL A 43 -1.85 -10.61 14.68
CA VAL A 43 -0.55 -10.94 15.34
C VAL A 43 0.24 -12.04 14.65
N ILE A 44 -0.35 -12.83 13.76
CA ILE A 44 0.33 -13.93 13.04
C ILE A 44 0.09 -13.78 11.54
N GLY A 45 -0.91 -14.41 10.98
CA GLY A 45 -1.23 -14.34 9.55
C GLY A 45 -0.02 -14.53 8.61
N THR A 46 -0.11 -13.96 7.41
CA THR A 46 0.94 -14.04 6.39
C THR A 46 2.14 -13.13 6.71
N ILE A 47 1.90 -11.97 7.33
CA ILE A 47 2.91 -10.95 7.55
C ILE A 47 2.89 -10.38 8.99
N GLY A 48 1.77 -10.47 9.70
CA GLY A 48 1.61 -9.82 11.01
C GLY A 48 2.64 -10.25 12.04
N GLY A 49 2.95 -11.55 12.12
CA GLY A 49 4.03 -12.03 12.97
C GLY A 49 5.40 -11.46 12.58
N HIS A 50 5.70 -11.39 11.30
CA HIS A 50 6.95 -10.80 10.82
C HIS A 50 7.06 -9.30 11.15
N ASP A 51 6.01 -8.52 10.93
CA ASP A 51 6.01 -7.08 11.25
C ASP A 51 6.22 -6.85 12.75
N ARG A 52 5.48 -7.60 13.58
CA ARG A 52 5.63 -7.57 15.03
C ARG A 52 7.06 -7.89 15.47
N ASP A 53 7.64 -8.97 14.96
CA ASP A 53 8.98 -9.43 15.33
C ASP A 53 10.06 -8.43 14.87
N GLN A 54 9.92 -7.84 13.68
CA GLN A 54 10.85 -6.82 13.19
C GLN A 54 10.78 -5.55 14.05
N VAL A 55 9.59 -5.10 14.45
CA VAL A 55 9.45 -3.94 15.35
C VAL A 55 9.97 -4.28 16.75
N ALA A 56 9.65 -5.45 17.29
CA ALA A 56 10.15 -5.92 18.60
C ALA A 56 11.69 -6.03 18.62
N GLY A 57 12.32 -6.29 17.49
CA GLY A 57 13.77 -6.32 17.33
C GLY A 57 14.47 -4.95 17.47
N HIS A 58 13.71 -3.85 17.49
CA HIS A 58 14.26 -2.53 17.68
C HIS A 58 14.52 -2.25 19.18
N PRO A 59 15.70 -1.73 19.60
CA PRO A 59 16.04 -1.54 21.00
C PRO A 59 15.10 -0.59 21.76
N ASP A 60 14.50 0.38 21.04
CA ASP A 60 13.60 1.38 21.59
C ASP A 60 12.11 1.07 21.27
N ALA A 61 11.75 -0.18 21.01
CA ALA A 61 10.38 -0.62 20.86
C ALA A 61 10.04 -1.76 21.84
N GLU A 62 8.77 -1.86 22.20
CA GLU A 62 8.24 -2.93 23.04
C GLU A 62 6.81 -3.26 22.62
N ILE A 63 6.50 -4.54 22.42
CA ILE A 63 5.14 -5.00 22.16
C ILE A 63 4.43 -5.14 23.52
N VAL A 64 3.48 -4.25 23.77
CA VAL A 64 2.72 -4.17 25.02
C VAL A 64 1.29 -4.67 24.90
N GLY A 65 0.79 -4.83 23.68
CA GLY A 65 -0.56 -5.32 23.40
C GLY A 65 -0.61 -6.19 22.16
N LEU A 66 -1.44 -7.22 22.21
CA LEU A 66 -1.70 -8.17 21.12
C LEU A 66 -3.21 -8.27 20.88
N CYS A 67 -3.64 -8.11 19.64
CA CYS A 67 -5.03 -8.23 19.25
C CYS A 67 -5.19 -9.15 18.04
N ASP A 68 -6.02 -10.18 18.16
CA ASP A 68 -6.41 -11.04 17.03
C ASP A 68 -7.76 -11.69 17.31
N VAL A 69 -8.56 -11.81 16.27
CA VAL A 69 -9.88 -12.46 16.32
C VAL A 69 -9.81 -13.97 16.39
N ASP A 70 -8.63 -14.56 16.11
CA ASP A 70 -8.31 -15.97 16.25
C ASP A 70 -7.58 -16.21 17.58
N ALA A 71 -8.25 -16.90 18.50
CA ALA A 71 -7.72 -17.17 19.84
C ALA A 71 -6.45 -18.03 19.82
N SER A 72 -6.32 -18.94 18.86
CA SER A 72 -5.14 -19.80 18.72
C SER A 72 -3.91 -18.99 18.26
N SER A 73 -4.11 -18.04 17.35
CA SER A 73 -3.10 -17.10 16.89
C SER A 73 -2.65 -16.17 18.00
N LEU A 74 -3.61 -15.65 18.78
CA LEU A 74 -3.34 -14.80 19.93
C LEU A 74 -2.54 -15.52 21.02
N ALA A 75 -2.92 -16.77 21.34
CA ALA A 75 -2.19 -17.58 22.32
C ALA A 75 -0.73 -17.81 21.90
N ARG A 76 -0.48 -18.14 20.64
CA ARG A 76 0.91 -18.32 20.13
C ARG A 76 1.73 -17.04 20.21
N ALA A 77 1.16 -15.90 19.85
CA ALA A 77 1.85 -14.62 19.92
C ALA A 77 2.15 -14.21 21.37
N SER A 78 1.30 -14.60 22.31
CA SER A 78 1.50 -14.34 23.75
C SER A 78 2.65 -15.15 24.36
N GLU A 79 3.05 -16.27 23.76
CA GLU A 79 4.24 -17.01 24.20
C GLU A 79 5.52 -16.18 23.99
N ASP A 80 5.58 -15.38 22.91
CA ASP A 80 6.72 -14.50 22.61
C ASP A 80 6.68 -13.20 23.42
N HIS A 81 5.49 -12.75 23.86
CA HIS A 81 5.25 -11.49 24.58
C HIS A 81 4.36 -11.70 25.81
N PRO A 82 4.82 -12.42 26.83
CA PRO A 82 3.98 -12.85 27.95
C PRO A 82 3.46 -11.71 28.84
N GLU A 83 4.11 -10.53 28.81
CA GLU A 83 3.69 -9.36 29.57
C GLU A 83 2.71 -8.45 28.80
N ALA A 84 2.48 -8.71 27.49
CA ALA A 84 1.55 -7.94 26.69
C ALA A 84 0.10 -8.25 27.08
N PHE A 85 -0.73 -7.19 27.19
CA PHE A 85 -2.18 -7.43 27.31
C PHE A 85 -2.73 -8.03 26.01
N THR A 86 -3.85 -8.75 26.11
CA THR A 86 -4.48 -9.39 24.96
C THR A 86 -5.94 -8.98 24.84
N CYS A 87 -6.42 -8.78 23.60
CA CYS A 87 -7.84 -8.60 23.31
C CYS A 87 -8.21 -9.28 21.97
N ARG A 88 -9.47 -9.58 21.79
CA ARG A 88 -9.98 -10.12 20.51
C ARG A 88 -10.55 -9.04 19.61
N ASP A 89 -11.09 -8.00 20.19
CA ASP A 89 -11.63 -6.84 19.51
C ASP A 89 -10.66 -5.65 19.68
N TYR A 90 -10.18 -5.09 18.57
CA TYR A 90 -9.26 -3.95 18.63
C TYR A 90 -9.87 -2.73 19.32
N ARG A 91 -11.20 -2.57 19.28
CA ARG A 91 -11.91 -1.45 19.91
C ARG A 91 -11.74 -1.48 21.43
N GLU A 92 -11.71 -2.68 22.03
CA GLU A 92 -11.46 -2.86 23.45
C GLU A 92 -10.08 -2.33 23.86
N ALA A 93 -9.05 -2.50 23.00
CA ALA A 93 -7.73 -1.96 23.29
C ALA A 93 -7.74 -0.43 23.46
N PHE A 94 -8.49 0.28 22.60
CA PHE A 94 -8.60 1.74 22.67
C PHE A 94 -9.50 2.21 23.81
N GLU A 95 -10.51 1.44 24.19
CA GLU A 95 -11.42 1.78 25.29
C GLU A 95 -10.83 1.47 26.68
N LEU A 96 -10.21 0.31 26.84
CA LEU A 96 -9.76 -0.19 28.14
C LEU A 96 -8.30 0.12 28.43
N HIS A 97 -7.48 0.32 27.39
CA HIS A 97 -6.03 0.50 27.50
C HIS A 97 -5.50 1.74 26.73
N PRO A 98 -6.23 2.89 26.69
CA PRO A 98 -5.89 4.01 25.79
C PRO A 98 -4.48 4.58 26.02
N ASP A 99 -3.97 4.50 27.24
CA ASP A 99 -2.65 5.02 27.64
C ASP A 99 -1.55 3.95 27.68
N ALA A 100 -1.88 2.69 27.34
CA ALA A 100 -0.91 1.59 27.43
C ALA A 100 0.06 1.57 26.25
N PHE A 101 -0.29 2.16 25.09
CA PHE A 101 0.51 2.10 23.88
C PHE A 101 0.57 3.47 23.18
N ASP A 102 1.64 3.67 22.41
CA ASP A 102 1.94 4.90 21.66
C ASP A 102 1.75 4.72 20.15
N ALA A 103 1.83 3.46 19.70
CA ALA A 103 1.87 3.11 18.30
C ALA A 103 1.12 1.80 18.01
N VAL A 104 0.66 1.63 16.78
CA VAL A 104 -0.16 0.50 16.35
C VAL A 104 0.40 -0.11 15.06
N ILE A 105 0.55 -1.42 15.03
CA ILE A 105 0.74 -2.22 13.82
C ILE A 105 -0.63 -2.73 13.39
N VAL A 106 -1.00 -2.49 12.12
CA VAL A 106 -2.24 -2.98 11.48
C VAL A 106 -1.88 -4.00 10.42
N ALA A 107 -2.05 -5.29 10.72
CA ALA A 107 -1.69 -6.40 9.83
C ALA A 107 -2.83 -7.41 9.66
N THR A 108 -4.05 -6.92 9.64
CA THR A 108 -5.30 -7.66 9.41
C THR A 108 -5.54 -7.93 7.91
N PRO A 109 -6.64 -8.58 7.51
CA PRO A 109 -7.12 -8.57 6.12
C PRO A 109 -7.45 -7.14 5.64
N ASP A 110 -7.32 -6.90 4.31
CA ASP A 110 -7.40 -5.58 3.68
C ASP A 110 -8.64 -4.78 4.09
N HIS A 111 -9.81 -5.44 4.22
CA HIS A 111 -11.08 -4.80 4.52
C HIS A 111 -11.12 -4.10 5.89
N SER A 112 -10.25 -4.49 6.82
CA SER A 112 -10.19 -3.92 8.18
C SER A 112 -9.09 -2.86 8.34
N HIS A 113 -8.21 -2.65 7.35
CA HIS A 113 -7.09 -1.72 7.46
C HIS A 113 -7.53 -0.29 7.78
N ALA A 114 -8.45 0.27 6.98
CA ALA A 114 -8.85 1.66 7.14
C ALA A 114 -9.57 1.95 8.47
N PRO A 115 -10.59 1.18 8.92
CA PRO A 115 -11.22 1.41 10.21
C PRO A 115 -10.24 1.38 11.38
N ILE A 116 -9.32 0.42 11.40
CA ILE A 116 -8.32 0.30 12.48
C ILE A 116 -7.32 1.46 12.44
N ALA A 117 -6.76 1.75 11.26
CA ALA A 117 -5.78 2.84 11.12
C ALA A 117 -6.39 4.20 11.47
N LEU A 118 -7.63 4.47 11.03
CA LEU A 118 -8.36 5.71 11.35
C LEU A 118 -8.68 5.80 12.84
N THR A 119 -9.02 4.68 13.48
CA THR A 119 -9.20 4.64 14.94
C THR A 119 -7.90 4.97 15.66
N ALA A 120 -6.78 4.38 15.25
CA ALA A 120 -5.48 4.67 15.83
C ALA A 120 -5.09 6.14 15.67
N LEU A 121 -5.25 6.70 14.46
CA LEU A 121 -4.99 8.12 14.20
C LEU A 121 -5.92 9.03 15.03
N ALA A 122 -7.22 8.69 15.18
CA ALA A 122 -8.15 9.45 16.01
C ALA A 122 -7.69 9.53 17.48
N HIS A 123 -7.08 8.46 17.99
CA HIS A 123 -6.53 8.35 19.34
C HIS A 123 -5.07 8.82 19.48
N ASP A 124 -4.56 9.62 18.52
CA ASP A 124 -3.19 10.15 18.53
C ASP A 124 -2.09 9.08 18.61
N LYS A 125 -2.28 7.95 17.91
CA LYS A 125 -1.29 6.87 17.85
C LYS A 125 -0.54 6.88 16.52
N HIS A 126 0.78 6.62 16.56
CA HIS A 126 1.57 6.34 15.37
C HIS A 126 1.09 5.06 14.71
N VAL A 127 1.16 4.96 13.37
CA VAL A 127 0.60 3.79 12.66
C VAL A 127 1.57 3.20 11.66
N TYR A 128 1.83 1.91 11.79
CA TYR A 128 2.38 1.07 10.75
C TYR A 128 1.23 0.25 10.16
N GLY A 129 0.84 0.52 8.91
CA GLY A 129 -0.29 -0.15 8.26
C GLY A 129 0.17 -1.07 7.14
N GLN A 130 -0.37 -2.31 7.08
CA GLN A 130 -0.09 -3.20 5.96
C GLN A 130 -0.69 -2.69 4.64
N LYS A 131 -0.16 -3.21 3.57
CA LYS A 131 -0.56 -2.93 2.19
C LYS A 131 -1.64 -3.93 1.71
N PRO A 132 -2.54 -3.49 0.82
CA PRO A 132 -2.80 -2.10 0.42
C PRO A 132 -3.27 -1.27 1.61
N LEU A 133 -2.98 0.03 1.61
CA LEU A 133 -3.25 0.88 2.78
C LEU A 133 -4.71 0.84 3.22
N VAL A 134 -5.62 0.73 2.27
CA VAL A 134 -7.08 0.65 2.47
C VAL A 134 -7.71 -0.30 1.47
N HIS A 135 -8.99 -0.63 1.67
CA HIS A 135 -9.77 -1.51 0.80
C HIS A 135 -10.72 -0.77 -0.15
N GLN A 136 -11.20 0.44 0.18
CA GLN A 136 -12.09 1.24 -0.65
C GLN A 136 -11.43 2.55 -1.10
N LEU A 137 -11.83 3.06 -2.28
CA LEU A 137 -11.27 4.32 -2.80
C LEU A 137 -11.61 5.51 -1.91
N GLU A 138 -12.82 5.57 -1.33
CA GLU A 138 -13.22 6.62 -0.40
C GLU A 138 -12.33 6.66 0.85
N GLU A 139 -11.91 5.51 1.36
CA GLU A 139 -11.09 5.39 2.55
C GLU A 139 -9.72 6.09 2.39
N LEU A 140 -9.21 6.21 1.15
CA LEU A 140 -8.00 6.99 0.85
C LEU A 140 -8.13 8.45 1.25
N SER A 141 -9.29 9.06 0.96
CA SER A 141 -9.56 10.44 1.35
C SER A 141 -9.68 10.60 2.87
N LEU A 142 -10.24 9.61 3.55
CA LEU A 142 -10.31 9.60 5.02
C LEU A 142 -8.90 9.54 5.63
N ILE A 143 -8.07 8.62 5.18
CA ILE A 143 -6.68 8.48 5.63
C ILE A 143 -5.89 9.77 5.34
N GLN A 144 -6.01 10.33 4.14
CA GLN A 144 -5.30 11.54 3.78
C GLN A 144 -5.65 12.70 4.72
N ARG A 145 -6.94 12.95 4.94
CA ARG A 145 -7.38 14.00 5.87
C ARG A 145 -6.91 13.76 7.31
N ALA A 146 -6.96 12.50 7.77
CA ALA A 146 -6.49 12.16 9.12
C ALA A 146 -5.01 12.44 9.31
N VAL A 147 -4.18 12.10 8.33
CA VAL A 147 -2.72 12.36 8.36
C VAL A 147 -2.44 13.87 8.27
N GLU A 148 -3.13 14.59 7.38
CA GLU A 148 -2.98 16.05 7.24
C GLU A 148 -3.37 16.80 8.52
N ALA A 149 -4.41 16.32 9.24
CA ALA A 149 -4.83 16.90 10.51
C ALA A 149 -3.85 16.61 11.67
N LYS A 150 -3.03 15.57 11.56
CA LYS A 150 -2.12 15.13 12.63
C LYS A 150 -0.67 14.92 12.11
N PRO A 151 -0.01 15.97 11.61
CA PRO A 151 1.31 15.87 10.97
C PRO A 151 2.45 15.46 11.92
N HIS A 152 2.19 15.42 13.22
CA HIS A 152 3.13 14.95 14.25
C HIS A 152 3.14 13.42 14.38
N LEU A 153 2.14 12.72 13.85
CA LEU A 153 2.09 11.27 13.89
C LEU A 153 2.94 10.65 12.78
N VAL A 154 3.77 9.71 13.15
CA VAL A 154 4.59 8.96 12.20
C VAL A 154 3.75 7.81 11.63
N THR A 155 3.57 7.80 10.31
CA THR A 155 2.80 6.78 9.60
C THR A 155 3.66 6.10 8.55
N GLN A 156 3.56 4.78 8.39
CA GLN A 156 4.27 4.03 7.37
C GLN A 156 3.46 2.85 6.85
N VAL A 157 3.47 2.65 5.52
CA VAL A 157 2.85 1.49 4.86
C VAL A 157 3.85 0.35 4.75
N GLY A 158 3.39 -0.89 4.88
CA GLY A 158 4.16 -2.13 4.76
C GLY A 158 4.73 -2.41 3.36
N ASN A 159 5.32 -1.40 2.70
CA ASN A 159 5.99 -1.49 1.41
C ASN A 159 7.51 -1.71 1.58
N GLN A 160 7.85 -2.72 2.37
CA GLN A 160 9.20 -2.98 2.87
C GLN A 160 10.27 -3.14 1.77
N ARG A 161 9.88 -3.50 0.54
CA ARG A 161 10.83 -3.65 -0.58
C ARG A 161 11.51 -2.35 -1.01
N MET A 162 10.94 -1.19 -0.67
CA MET A 162 11.51 0.12 -1.00
C MET A 162 12.85 0.41 -0.31
N VAL A 163 13.25 -0.38 0.68
CA VAL A 163 14.60 -0.27 1.28
C VAL A 163 15.70 -0.93 0.44
N TYR A 164 15.35 -1.79 -0.52
CA TYR A 164 16.34 -2.50 -1.33
C TYR A 164 17.15 -1.53 -2.19
N PRO A 165 18.52 -1.68 -2.24
CA PRO A 165 19.39 -0.76 -2.95
C PRO A 165 19.01 -0.54 -4.42
N GLY A 166 18.67 -1.61 -5.17
CA GLY A 166 18.30 -1.48 -6.57
C GLY A 166 16.98 -0.73 -6.80
N ARG A 167 16.04 -0.78 -5.86
CA ARG A 167 14.80 -0.01 -5.94
C ARG A 167 15.05 1.48 -5.68
N ARG A 168 15.92 1.76 -4.71
CA ARG A 168 16.35 3.12 -4.38
C ARG A 168 17.15 3.72 -5.55
N ALA A 169 18.04 2.92 -6.16
CA ALA A 169 18.77 3.32 -7.36
C ALA A 169 17.84 3.60 -8.55
N ALA A 170 16.81 2.78 -8.75
CA ALA A 170 15.79 3.02 -9.78
C ALA A 170 15.08 4.37 -9.58
N VAL A 171 14.68 4.71 -8.36
CA VAL A 171 14.08 6.02 -8.03
C VAL A 171 15.04 7.17 -8.37
N GLU A 172 16.32 7.06 -8.00
CA GLU A 172 17.31 8.10 -8.32
C GLU A 172 17.53 8.25 -9.84
N LEU A 173 17.58 7.13 -10.59
CA LEU A 173 17.68 7.19 -12.05
C LEU A 173 16.46 7.86 -12.68
N LEU A 174 15.25 7.57 -12.20
CA LEU A 174 14.03 8.22 -12.67
C LEU A 174 14.06 9.73 -12.37
N ARG A 175 14.42 10.11 -11.14
CA ARG A 175 14.52 11.52 -10.73
C ARG A 175 15.57 12.30 -11.52
N SER A 176 16.68 11.67 -11.85
CA SER A 176 17.77 12.31 -12.60
C SER A 176 17.42 12.63 -14.05
N GLY A 177 16.40 11.98 -14.62
CA GLY A 177 16.03 12.12 -16.03
C GLY A 177 17.06 11.58 -17.00
N VAL A 178 18.02 10.79 -16.56
CA VAL A 178 19.16 10.30 -17.37
C VAL A 178 18.73 9.45 -18.57
N LEU A 179 17.51 8.90 -18.56
CA LEU A 179 16.94 8.12 -19.65
C LEU A 179 16.07 8.95 -20.61
N GLY A 180 15.99 10.26 -20.42
CA GLY A 180 15.09 11.13 -21.20
C GLY A 180 13.65 11.07 -20.68
N LYS A 181 12.71 11.56 -21.49
CA LYS A 181 11.31 11.65 -21.12
C LYS A 181 10.69 10.27 -20.97
N ALA A 182 9.86 10.09 -19.93
CA ALA A 182 9.09 8.88 -19.72
C ALA A 182 7.91 8.81 -20.70
N VAL A 183 7.69 7.63 -21.29
CA VAL A 183 6.67 7.38 -22.33
C VAL A 183 5.50 6.61 -21.76
N GLU A 184 5.79 5.47 -21.12
CA GLU A 184 4.81 4.57 -20.52
C GLU A 184 5.46 3.67 -19.46
N ALA A 185 4.66 3.07 -18.62
CA ALA A 185 5.12 2.03 -17.70
C ALA A 185 4.33 0.73 -17.88
N HIS A 186 5.02 -0.39 -17.70
CA HIS A 186 4.41 -1.72 -17.66
C HIS A 186 4.77 -2.38 -16.34
N VAL A 187 3.77 -2.82 -15.61
CA VAL A 187 3.95 -3.56 -14.37
C VAL A 187 3.13 -4.85 -14.43
N TRP A 188 3.67 -5.91 -13.85
CA TRP A 188 2.91 -7.16 -13.71
C TRP A 188 3.30 -7.93 -12.47
N THR A 189 2.39 -8.79 -12.03
CA THR A 189 2.58 -9.67 -10.89
C THR A 189 2.44 -11.12 -11.28
N GLY A 190 3.29 -11.98 -10.69
CA GLY A 190 3.24 -13.43 -10.87
C GLY A 190 2.27 -14.13 -9.91
N ALA A 191 1.26 -13.43 -9.45
CA ALA A 191 0.25 -13.95 -8.52
C ALA A 191 -0.29 -15.37 -8.82
N PRO A 192 -0.29 -15.88 -10.09
CA PRO A 192 -0.67 -17.26 -10.37
C PRO A 192 0.11 -18.32 -9.60
N ASN A 193 1.37 -18.07 -9.28
CA ASN A 193 2.15 -19.00 -8.46
C ASN A 193 1.67 -19.05 -6.99
N LEU A 194 0.81 -18.10 -6.62
CA LEU A 194 0.10 -18.01 -5.36
C LEU A 194 -1.36 -18.45 -5.50
N GLY A 195 -1.65 -19.34 -6.44
CA GLY A 195 -3.02 -19.81 -6.77
C GLY A 195 -3.85 -20.24 -5.56
N ASN A 196 -3.18 -20.71 -4.49
CA ASN A 196 -3.85 -20.99 -3.22
C ASN A 196 -4.30 -19.70 -2.48
N TYR A 197 -3.80 -18.52 -2.87
CA TYR A 197 -4.11 -17.24 -2.25
C TYR A 197 -5.09 -16.40 -3.07
N PHE A 198 -4.97 -16.46 -4.41
CA PHE A 198 -5.57 -15.45 -5.28
C PHE A 198 -6.44 -16.01 -6.40
N ASN A 199 -6.47 -17.33 -6.58
CA ASN A 199 -7.19 -17.94 -7.68
C ASN A 199 -8.23 -18.93 -7.15
N PHE A 200 -9.49 -18.52 -7.16
CA PHE A 200 -10.63 -19.32 -6.71
C PHE A 200 -11.70 -19.46 -7.78
N GLU A 201 -11.35 -19.55 -9.06
CA GLU A 201 -12.32 -19.86 -10.10
C GLU A 201 -13.17 -21.08 -9.69
N GLY A 202 -14.44 -20.82 -9.44
CA GLY A 202 -15.45 -21.86 -9.25
C GLY A 202 -15.54 -22.49 -7.85
N ILE A 203 -14.86 -21.95 -6.83
CA ILE A 203 -14.91 -22.54 -5.48
C ILE A 203 -15.68 -21.64 -4.50
N LEU A 204 -16.97 -21.56 -4.69
CA LEU A 204 -17.90 -21.22 -3.62
C LEU A 204 -18.22 -22.50 -2.86
N SER A 205 -17.51 -22.76 -1.75
CA SER A 205 -17.88 -23.84 -0.86
C SER A 205 -19.23 -23.56 -0.21
N GLU A 206 -19.97 -24.59 0.13
CA GLU A 206 -21.14 -24.44 0.97
C GLU A 206 -20.76 -23.81 2.31
N PRO A 207 -21.66 -23.01 2.92
CA PRO A 207 -21.46 -22.49 4.26
C PRO A 207 -21.24 -23.61 5.27
N VAL A 208 -20.27 -23.38 6.17
CA VAL A 208 -19.96 -24.28 7.29
C VAL A 208 -19.82 -23.47 8.57
N GLU A 209 -19.87 -24.14 9.73
CA GLU A 209 -19.59 -23.49 11.00
C GLU A 209 -18.12 -23.01 11.05
N PRO A 210 -17.87 -21.78 11.54
CA PRO A 210 -16.50 -21.31 11.71
C PRO A 210 -15.73 -22.15 12.75
N PRO A 211 -14.39 -22.21 12.67
CA PRO A 211 -13.58 -22.82 13.73
C PRO A 211 -13.90 -22.20 15.09
N THR A 212 -13.89 -22.98 16.15
CA THR A 212 -14.25 -22.54 17.51
C THR A 212 -13.34 -21.44 18.05
N ASP A 213 -12.09 -21.37 17.56
CA ASP A 213 -11.11 -20.38 17.97
C ASP A 213 -11.26 -19.05 17.20
N LEU A 214 -11.96 -19.05 16.06
CA LEU A 214 -12.20 -17.88 15.23
C LEU A 214 -13.50 -17.18 15.62
N ASP A 215 -13.42 -15.91 16.02
CA ASP A 215 -14.59 -15.04 16.10
C ASP A 215 -14.94 -14.51 14.70
N TRP A 216 -15.90 -15.16 14.07
CA TRP A 216 -16.29 -14.83 12.69
C TRP A 216 -16.95 -13.46 12.58
N ASP A 217 -17.70 -13.04 13.60
CA ASP A 217 -18.32 -11.71 13.63
C ASP A 217 -17.26 -10.59 13.66
N LEU A 218 -16.26 -10.71 14.53
CA LEU A 218 -15.14 -9.78 14.59
C LEU A 218 -14.26 -9.85 13.35
N TRP A 219 -14.09 -11.06 12.76
CA TRP A 219 -13.33 -11.22 11.53
C TRP A 219 -13.98 -10.52 10.35
N LEU A 220 -15.31 -10.62 10.20
CA LEU A 220 -16.09 -9.87 9.21
C LEU A 220 -15.91 -8.36 9.40
N GLY A 221 -15.82 -7.91 10.64
CA GLY A 221 -15.54 -6.51 10.96
C GLY A 221 -16.48 -5.56 10.21
N PRO A 222 -15.93 -4.68 9.36
CA PRO A 222 -16.72 -3.70 8.60
C PRO A 222 -17.44 -4.27 7.38
N ALA A 223 -17.16 -5.51 6.97
CA ALA A 223 -17.81 -6.14 5.82
C ALA A 223 -19.24 -6.59 6.16
N ALA A 224 -20.08 -6.76 5.14
CA ALA A 224 -21.45 -7.24 5.31
C ALA A 224 -21.49 -8.63 5.95
N GLU A 225 -22.54 -8.90 6.70
CA GLU A 225 -22.77 -10.22 7.28
C GLU A 225 -22.90 -11.28 6.19
N GLN A 226 -22.13 -12.35 6.35
CA GLN A 226 -22.20 -13.51 5.49
C GLN A 226 -21.73 -14.76 6.23
N PRO A 227 -22.20 -15.95 5.83
CA PRO A 227 -21.80 -17.19 6.46
C PRO A 227 -20.31 -17.48 6.23
N TYR A 228 -19.68 -18.19 7.19
CA TYR A 228 -18.32 -18.65 7.04
C TYR A 228 -18.23 -19.75 5.95
N ARG A 229 -17.14 -19.70 5.21
CA ARG A 229 -16.74 -20.70 4.22
C ARG A 229 -15.27 -21.05 4.41
N GLU A 230 -14.90 -22.32 4.34
CA GLU A 230 -13.53 -22.78 4.63
C GLU A 230 -12.43 -22.09 3.82
N HIS A 231 -12.79 -21.51 2.69
CA HIS A 231 -11.82 -20.86 1.81
C HIS A 231 -11.59 -19.37 2.12
N LEU A 232 -12.36 -18.75 2.99
CA LEU A 232 -12.23 -17.33 3.31
C LEU A 232 -11.08 -17.06 4.29
N ALA A 233 -11.19 -17.54 5.51
CA ALA A 233 -10.15 -17.40 6.51
C ALA A 233 -9.32 -18.69 6.63
N PRO A 234 -8.03 -18.63 7.00
CA PRO A 234 -7.27 -17.41 7.38
C PRO A 234 -6.58 -16.72 6.20
N VAL A 235 -6.57 -17.27 4.98
CA VAL A 235 -5.67 -16.80 3.91
C VAL A 235 -6.38 -16.46 2.61
N LYS A 236 -7.43 -17.18 2.26
CA LYS A 236 -8.03 -17.18 0.92
C LYS A 236 -8.99 -16.03 0.64
N TRP A 237 -9.26 -15.19 1.62
CA TRP A 237 -10.07 -13.97 1.53
C TRP A 237 -9.58 -12.98 0.47
N ARG A 238 -8.32 -13.05 0.07
CA ARG A 238 -7.67 -12.06 -0.81
C ARG A 238 -8.33 -11.90 -2.17
N SER A 239 -8.91 -12.96 -2.71
CA SER A 239 -9.59 -12.93 -4.00
C SER A 239 -11.06 -12.48 -3.95
N TRP A 240 -11.61 -12.25 -2.75
CA TRP A 240 -13.01 -11.87 -2.57
C TRP A 240 -13.17 -10.37 -2.48
N TRP A 241 -14.17 -9.84 -3.22
CA TRP A 241 -14.42 -8.39 -3.28
C TRP A 241 -14.67 -7.75 -1.93
N ASP A 242 -15.31 -8.48 -1.00
CA ASP A 242 -15.67 -7.95 0.32
C ASP A 242 -14.46 -7.83 1.26
N PHE A 243 -13.39 -8.60 1.03
CA PHE A 243 -12.31 -8.74 1.99
C PHE A 243 -10.94 -8.35 1.46
N GLY A 244 -10.69 -8.55 0.16
CA GLY A 244 -9.38 -8.38 -0.43
C GLY A 244 -9.38 -7.62 -1.75
N THR A 245 -8.20 -7.48 -2.29
CA THR A 245 -7.91 -6.72 -3.51
C THR A 245 -7.33 -7.60 -4.63
N GLY A 246 -7.44 -8.93 -4.50
CA GLY A 246 -6.91 -9.89 -5.47
C GLY A 246 -5.39 -9.85 -5.61
N GLY A 247 -4.87 -10.69 -6.50
CA GLY A 247 -3.43 -10.77 -6.76
C GLY A 247 -2.84 -9.47 -7.31
N LEU A 248 -3.61 -8.73 -8.11
CA LEU A 248 -3.16 -7.42 -8.60
C LEU A 248 -3.07 -6.40 -7.47
N GLY A 249 -4.05 -6.32 -6.57
CA GLY A 249 -4.03 -5.37 -5.46
C GLY A 249 -2.98 -5.70 -4.41
N ASP A 250 -2.89 -6.97 -4.00
CA ASP A 250 -1.95 -7.41 -2.97
C ASP A 250 -0.48 -7.22 -3.39
N TRP A 251 -0.12 -7.57 -4.63
CA TRP A 251 1.23 -7.40 -5.16
C TRP A 251 1.46 -6.08 -5.90
N GLY A 252 0.39 -5.43 -6.33
CA GLY A 252 0.45 -4.21 -7.13
C GLY A 252 1.25 -3.10 -6.51
N VAL A 253 1.05 -2.89 -5.24
CA VAL A 253 1.79 -1.87 -4.50
C VAL A 253 3.31 -2.06 -4.57
N HIS A 254 3.81 -3.32 -4.66
CA HIS A 254 5.23 -3.63 -4.75
C HIS A 254 5.84 -3.47 -6.16
N VAL A 255 5.04 -3.38 -7.20
CA VAL A 255 5.52 -3.15 -8.56
C VAL A 255 5.20 -1.74 -9.06
N LEU A 256 4.30 -1.02 -8.37
CA LEU A 256 3.94 0.36 -8.67
C LEU A 256 4.82 1.37 -7.92
N ASP A 257 5.27 1.07 -6.72
CA ASP A 257 5.88 2.01 -5.77
C ASP A 257 7.04 2.84 -6.36
N VAL A 258 7.98 2.21 -7.06
CA VAL A 258 9.13 2.90 -7.67
C VAL A 258 8.70 3.98 -8.66
N ILE A 259 7.59 3.77 -9.40
CA ILE A 259 7.04 4.74 -10.34
C ILE A 259 6.61 6.00 -9.57
N PHE A 260 5.87 5.84 -8.47
CA PHE A 260 5.36 6.95 -7.67
C PHE A 260 6.44 7.68 -6.88
N PHE A 261 7.50 6.97 -6.46
CA PHE A 261 8.66 7.59 -5.84
C PHE A 261 9.57 8.29 -6.84
N GLY A 262 9.58 7.84 -8.09
CA GLY A 262 10.34 8.45 -9.18
C GLY A 262 9.65 9.66 -9.80
N PHE A 263 8.31 9.69 -9.82
CA PHE A 263 7.50 10.72 -10.46
C PHE A 263 6.48 11.31 -9.48
N ASP A 264 6.84 12.45 -8.88
CA ASP A 264 5.96 13.17 -7.95
C ASP A 264 4.74 13.79 -8.66
N GLU A 265 4.81 13.94 -9.98
CA GLU A 265 3.75 14.47 -10.84
C GLU A 265 2.52 13.54 -10.94
N LEU A 266 2.69 12.26 -10.64
CA LEU A 266 1.59 11.28 -10.68
C LEU A 266 0.74 11.38 -9.42
N VAL A 267 -0.09 12.40 -9.32
CA VAL A 267 -0.89 12.72 -8.12
C VAL A 267 -2.13 11.85 -8.03
N SER A 268 -2.96 11.82 -9.08
CA SER A 268 -4.17 11.01 -9.19
C SER A 268 -4.44 10.61 -10.63
N PRO A 269 -4.90 9.38 -10.89
CA PRO A 269 -5.32 8.99 -12.23
C PRO A 269 -6.53 9.79 -12.70
N ILE A 270 -6.68 9.93 -14.01
CA ILE A 270 -7.86 10.52 -14.65
C ILE A 270 -8.77 9.48 -15.27
N ALA A 271 -8.24 8.30 -15.58
CA ALA A 271 -9.01 7.22 -16.18
C ALA A 271 -8.39 5.85 -15.88
N VAL A 272 -9.22 4.84 -15.89
CA VAL A 272 -8.82 3.42 -15.89
C VAL A 272 -9.65 2.66 -16.92
N GLN A 273 -8.97 1.82 -17.70
CA GLN A 273 -9.60 0.88 -18.62
C GLN A 273 -9.12 -0.53 -18.29
N THR A 274 -10.04 -1.44 -18.14
CA THR A 274 -9.72 -2.83 -17.77
C THR A 274 -10.12 -3.80 -18.86
N PHE A 275 -9.40 -4.91 -18.92
CA PHE A 275 -9.68 -6.04 -19.78
C PHE A 275 -9.73 -7.30 -18.94
N ALA A 276 -10.89 -7.93 -18.92
CA ALA A 276 -11.12 -9.22 -18.28
C ALA A 276 -12.05 -10.06 -19.15
N PRO A 277 -11.96 -11.40 -19.10
CA PRO A 277 -12.82 -12.27 -19.93
C PRO A 277 -14.30 -12.14 -19.55
N HIS A 278 -14.57 -11.85 -18.30
CA HIS A 278 -15.92 -11.62 -17.74
C HIS A 278 -15.83 -10.78 -16.47
N ALA A 279 -16.92 -10.12 -16.10
CA ALA A 279 -17.09 -9.60 -14.77
C ALA A 279 -17.35 -10.77 -13.81
N ALA A 280 -16.87 -10.65 -12.57
CA ALA A 280 -17.16 -11.64 -11.53
C ALA A 280 -17.84 -10.95 -10.35
N ASP A 281 -18.91 -11.54 -9.84
CA ASP A 281 -19.75 -10.91 -8.82
C ASP A 281 -19.14 -11.00 -7.42
N GLU A 282 -18.42 -12.07 -7.12
CA GLU A 282 -17.95 -12.37 -5.76
C GLU A 282 -16.44 -12.32 -5.60
N PHE A 283 -15.67 -12.55 -6.67
CA PHE A 283 -14.22 -12.63 -6.63
C PHE A 283 -13.54 -11.95 -7.83
N HIS A 284 -12.26 -11.62 -7.68
CA HIS A 284 -11.49 -10.94 -8.72
C HIS A 284 -11.30 -11.82 -9.96
N PRO A 285 -11.54 -11.30 -11.18
CA PRO A 285 -11.34 -12.06 -12.41
C PRO A 285 -9.86 -12.33 -12.68
N TYR A 286 -9.61 -13.46 -13.32
CA TYR A 286 -8.29 -13.86 -13.79
C TYR A 286 -8.43 -14.66 -15.12
N PRO A 287 -7.64 -14.38 -16.17
CA PRO A 287 -6.65 -13.30 -16.27
C PRO A 287 -7.29 -11.91 -16.41
N CYS A 288 -6.59 -10.87 -15.98
CA CYS A 288 -7.03 -9.50 -16.16
C CYS A 288 -5.87 -8.53 -16.36
N SER A 289 -6.17 -7.39 -16.96
CA SER A 289 -5.24 -6.27 -17.10
C SER A 289 -5.97 -4.94 -17.04
N SER A 290 -5.23 -3.91 -16.67
CA SER A 290 -5.74 -2.55 -16.56
C SER A 290 -4.74 -1.55 -17.12
N THR A 291 -5.22 -0.49 -17.76
CA THR A 291 -4.42 0.67 -18.09
C THR A 291 -4.93 1.84 -17.27
N ILE A 292 -4.05 2.40 -16.43
CA ILE A 292 -4.32 3.56 -15.60
C ILE A 292 -3.67 4.75 -16.29
N THR A 293 -4.41 5.82 -16.54
CA THR A 293 -3.92 7.01 -17.24
C THR A 293 -3.83 8.19 -16.29
N TYR A 294 -2.68 8.86 -16.29
CA TYR A 294 -2.42 10.10 -15.58
C TYR A 294 -2.36 11.27 -16.54
N ALA A 295 -2.95 12.40 -16.18
CA ALA A 295 -2.64 13.66 -16.82
C ALA A 295 -1.37 14.24 -16.19
N VAL A 296 -0.41 14.64 -17.02
CA VAL A 296 0.88 15.17 -16.59
C VAL A 296 1.20 16.46 -17.36
N ASP A 297 1.69 17.46 -16.64
CA ASP A 297 2.16 18.72 -17.24
C ASP A 297 3.60 18.96 -16.78
N SER A 298 4.53 18.15 -17.32
CA SER A 298 5.93 18.19 -16.98
C SER A 298 6.79 17.76 -18.16
N GLU A 299 7.92 18.44 -18.36
CA GLU A 299 8.90 18.08 -19.39
C GLU A 299 9.57 16.72 -19.18
N ARG A 300 9.33 16.07 -18.04
CA ARG A 300 9.82 14.72 -17.75
C ARG A 300 9.05 13.62 -18.50
N PHE A 301 7.90 13.95 -19.09
CA PHE A 301 7.06 13.03 -19.86
C PHE A 301 7.06 13.38 -21.35
N ALA A 302 6.93 12.35 -22.18
CA ALA A 302 6.90 12.51 -23.64
C ALA A 302 5.56 13.09 -24.16
N ASP A 303 4.48 12.87 -23.41
CA ASP A 303 3.13 13.33 -23.73
C ASP A 303 2.47 13.92 -22.47
N HIS A 304 1.33 14.58 -22.65
CA HIS A 304 0.47 15.07 -21.55
C HIS A 304 -0.28 13.95 -20.82
N HIS A 305 -0.19 12.74 -21.28
CA HIS A 305 -0.75 11.54 -20.65
C HIS A 305 0.33 10.50 -20.43
N PHE A 306 0.36 9.92 -19.21
CA PHE A 306 1.25 8.84 -18.87
C PHE A 306 0.45 7.59 -18.52
N PRO A 307 0.46 6.56 -19.37
CA PRO A 307 -0.22 5.30 -19.11
C PRO A 307 0.67 4.36 -18.27
N ILE A 308 0.05 3.71 -17.30
CA ILE A 308 0.62 2.58 -16.55
C ILE A 308 -0.19 1.34 -16.91
N HIS A 309 0.43 0.41 -17.61
CA HIS A 309 -0.16 -0.87 -17.99
C HIS A 309 0.07 -1.90 -16.90
N TYR A 310 -0.98 -2.20 -16.14
CA TYR A 310 -0.94 -3.12 -15.03
C TYR A 310 -1.57 -4.47 -15.43
N ARG A 311 -0.84 -5.58 -15.25
CA ARG A 311 -1.23 -6.89 -15.77
C ARG A 311 -0.95 -8.02 -14.79
N ASP A 312 -1.70 -9.12 -14.92
CA ASP A 312 -1.20 -10.39 -14.43
C ASP A 312 -0.06 -10.92 -15.32
N ARG A 313 0.77 -11.82 -14.80
CA ARG A 313 1.96 -12.33 -15.49
C ARG A 313 1.65 -12.95 -16.85
N SER A 314 0.49 -13.57 -17.03
CA SER A 314 0.13 -14.23 -18.28
C SER A 314 0.02 -13.24 -19.45
N GLN A 315 -0.14 -11.95 -19.13
CA GLN A 315 -0.29 -10.86 -20.07
C GLN A 315 0.94 -9.92 -20.12
N ALA A 316 2.06 -10.31 -19.50
CA ALA A 316 3.30 -9.54 -19.55
C ALA A 316 3.73 -9.32 -21.02
N PRO A 317 4.20 -8.09 -21.38
CA PRO A 317 4.69 -7.82 -22.72
C PRO A 317 5.93 -8.67 -23.01
N SER A 318 6.09 -9.11 -24.27
CA SER A 318 7.35 -9.72 -24.67
C SER A 318 8.46 -8.66 -24.72
N ARG A 319 9.71 -9.04 -24.50
CA ARG A 319 10.83 -8.10 -24.70
C ARG A 319 10.83 -7.48 -26.10
N ALA A 320 10.53 -8.29 -27.11
CA ALA A 320 10.49 -7.82 -28.50
C ALA A 320 9.43 -6.75 -28.74
N SER A 321 8.27 -6.80 -28.06
CA SER A 321 7.24 -5.76 -28.19
C SER A 321 7.67 -4.41 -27.61
N LEU A 322 8.68 -4.40 -26.76
CA LEU A 322 9.31 -3.21 -26.19
C LEU A 322 10.64 -2.83 -26.91
N GLY A 323 10.90 -3.42 -28.09
CA GLY A 323 12.12 -3.14 -28.85
C GLY A 323 13.41 -3.73 -28.24
N LEU A 324 13.30 -4.65 -27.31
CA LEU A 324 14.42 -5.32 -26.68
C LEU A 324 14.78 -6.65 -27.37
N PRO A 325 16.02 -7.15 -27.25
CA PRO A 325 16.37 -8.49 -27.70
C PRO A 325 15.44 -9.55 -27.13
N ALA A 326 15.09 -10.55 -27.94
CA ALA A 326 14.25 -11.67 -27.53
C ALA A 326 14.82 -12.37 -26.30
N GLY A 327 13.95 -12.83 -25.43
CA GLY A 327 14.30 -13.52 -24.18
C GLY A 327 13.20 -13.41 -23.13
N ASP A 328 13.36 -14.16 -22.05
CA ASP A 328 12.44 -14.14 -20.92
C ASP A 328 12.74 -13.02 -19.95
N TRP A 329 11.72 -12.56 -19.24
CA TRP A 329 11.90 -11.64 -18.13
C TRP A 329 12.49 -12.37 -16.92
N PRO A 330 13.41 -11.74 -16.14
CA PRO A 330 14.14 -12.41 -15.06
C PRO A 330 13.29 -12.73 -13.82
N ASP A 331 12.09 -12.15 -13.71
CA ASP A 331 11.22 -12.33 -12.54
C ASP A 331 9.74 -12.40 -13.00
N SER A 332 8.94 -12.98 -12.13
CA SER A 332 7.48 -13.03 -12.29
C SER A 332 6.80 -11.71 -11.91
N ASN A 333 7.50 -10.82 -11.20
CA ASN A 333 6.99 -9.53 -10.75
C ASN A 333 7.95 -8.42 -11.19
N MET A 334 7.51 -7.58 -12.11
CA MET A 334 8.37 -6.61 -12.77
C MET A 334 7.76 -5.21 -12.84
N THR A 335 8.63 -4.23 -12.86
CA THR A 335 8.36 -2.84 -13.22
C THR A 335 9.23 -2.47 -14.41
N ILE A 336 8.63 -2.06 -15.50
CA ILE A 336 9.31 -1.58 -16.70
C ILE A 336 8.88 -0.14 -16.94
N ILE A 337 9.82 0.76 -17.16
CA ILE A 337 9.53 2.14 -17.53
C ILE A 337 10.25 2.43 -18.83
N VAL A 338 9.47 2.76 -19.85
CA VAL A 338 9.94 3.10 -21.20
C VAL A 338 10.21 4.59 -21.24
N HIS A 339 11.40 4.97 -21.68
CA HIS A 339 11.84 6.33 -21.88
C HIS A 339 12.29 6.54 -23.34
N GLU A 340 12.34 7.80 -23.81
CA GLU A 340 12.86 8.13 -25.13
C GLU A 340 14.33 7.67 -25.32
N GLY A 341 15.12 7.65 -24.28
CA GLY A 341 16.54 7.29 -24.30
C GLY A 341 16.86 5.89 -23.76
N GLY A 342 15.86 5.04 -23.52
CA GLY A 342 16.07 3.67 -23.07
C GLY A 342 14.95 3.11 -22.20
N ILE A 343 15.18 1.96 -21.62
CA ILE A 343 14.23 1.25 -20.77
C ILE A 343 14.86 0.93 -19.42
N LEU A 344 14.16 1.25 -18.35
CA LEU A 344 14.46 0.80 -17.01
C LEU A 344 13.62 -0.44 -16.70
N ALA A 345 14.27 -1.54 -16.32
CA ALA A 345 13.61 -2.79 -15.95
C ALA A 345 14.04 -3.19 -14.53
N LEU A 346 13.07 -3.41 -13.66
CA LEU A 346 13.27 -3.68 -12.25
C LEU A 346 12.46 -4.89 -11.81
N THR A 347 13.13 -5.86 -11.17
CA THR A 347 12.44 -6.97 -10.49
C THR A 347 11.90 -6.54 -9.13
N ALA A 348 10.93 -7.28 -8.61
CA ALA A 348 10.47 -7.05 -7.24
C ALA A 348 11.57 -7.24 -6.19
N GLY A 349 12.56 -8.10 -6.46
CA GLY A 349 13.74 -8.32 -5.62
C GLY A 349 14.82 -7.22 -5.72
N GLY A 350 14.64 -6.21 -6.59
CA GLY A 350 15.57 -5.09 -6.70
C GLY A 350 16.70 -5.28 -7.73
N ARG A 351 16.68 -6.32 -8.57
CA ARG A 351 17.60 -6.39 -9.71
C ARG A 351 17.19 -5.32 -10.71
N LEU A 352 18.11 -4.40 -11.00
CA LEU A 352 17.92 -3.23 -11.85
C LEU A 352 18.71 -3.35 -13.15
N GLU A 353 18.01 -3.32 -14.28
CA GLU A 353 18.58 -3.33 -15.62
C GLU A 353 18.25 -2.02 -16.36
N VAL A 354 19.21 -1.43 -17.03
CA VAL A 354 19.05 -0.30 -17.93
C VAL A 354 19.39 -0.75 -19.35
N TRP A 355 18.47 -0.57 -20.28
CA TRP A 355 18.61 -0.96 -21.66
C TRP A 355 18.68 0.28 -22.56
N ARG A 356 19.74 0.39 -23.37
CA ARG A 356 19.92 1.43 -24.40
C ARG A 356 20.41 0.79 -25.69
N ASP A 357 19.79 1.11 -26.82
CA ASP A 357 20.17 0.56 -28.13
C ASP A 357 20.28 -0.98 -28.13
N GLY A 358 19.35 -1.66 -27.43
CA GLY A 358 19.32 -3.12 -27.29
C GLY A 358 20.44 -3.71 -26.43
N LYS A 359 21.25 -2.90 -25.75
CA LYS A 359 22.30 -3.34 -24.82
C LYS A 359 21.89 -3.11 -23.38
N MET A 360 22.08 -4.14 -22.56
CA MET A 360 21.82 -4.10 -21.11
C MET A 360 23.06 -3.65 -20.35
N THR A 361 22.82 -2.79 -19.38
CA THR A 361 23.79 -2.36 -18.35
C THR A 361 23.17 -2.64 -16.98
N ASP A 362 23.97 -3.10 -16.03
CA ASP A 362 23.53 -3.18 -14.64
C ASP A 362 23.23 -1.76 -14.14
N GLY A 363 21.98 -1.53 -13.75
CA GLY A 363 21.53 -0.21 -13.32
C GLY A 363 22.27 0.33 -12.09
N MET A 364 22.80 -0.56 -11.24
CA MET A 364 23.59 -0.18 -10.07
C MET A 364 24.96 0.44 -10.45
N THR A 365 25.42 0.24 -11.67
CA THR A 365 26.69 0.81 -12.18
C THR A 365 26.49 2.12 -12.93
N MET A 366 25.28 2.63 -13.00
CA MET A 366 24.99 3.89 -13.68
C MET A 366 25.68 5.08 -12.98
N PRO A 367 26.29 6.00 -13.75
CA PRO A 367 26.98 7.16 -13.18
C PRO A 367 26.03 8.07 -12.38
N GLY A 368 26.56 8.65 -11.30
CA GLY A 368 25.85 9.66 -10.49
C GLY A 368 24.94 9.08 -9.41
N LEU A 369 24.88 7.77 -9.26
CA LEU A 369 24.16 7.15 -8.14
C LEU A 369 24.93 7.35 -6.82
N PRO A 370 24.23 7.67 -5.72
CA PRO A 370 24.82 7.68 -4.39
C PRO A 370 25.07 6.24 -3.89
N GLU A 371 25.76 6.12 -2.78
CA GLU A 371 25.77 4.87 -2.03
C GLU A 371 24.40 4.60 -1.40
N PHE A 372 24.02 3.34 -1.36
CA PHE A 372 22.76 2.89 -0.78
C PHE A 372 23.05 2.02 0.46
N PRO A 373 23.15 2.62 1.66
CA PRO A 373 23.36 1.86 2.89
C PRO A 373 22.20 0.91 3.14
N GLU A 374 22.45 -0.14 3.89
CA GLU A 374 21.39 -1.03 4.37
C GLU A 374 20.39 -0.25 5.24
N LEU A 375 19.11 -0.49 5.02
CA LEU A 375 18.03 0.12 5.77
C LEU A 375 17.08 -0.97 6.26
N ASN A 376 16.66 -0.87 7.51
CA ASN A 376 15.56 -1.68 8.02
C ASN A 376 14.27 -0.85 7.97
N HIS A 377 13.30 -1.34 7.23
CA HIS A 377 12.03 -0.65 6.99
C HIS A 377 11.25 -0.38 8.30
N TRP A 378 11.16 -1.37 9.16
CA TRP A 378 10.44 -1.28 10.44
C TRP A 378 11.18 -0.41 11.45
N HIS A 379 12.51 -0.56 11.52
CA HIS A 379 13.34 0.25 12.40
C HIS A 379 13.27 1.74 12.04
N ALA A 380 13.23 2.09 10.75
CA ALA A 380 13.06 3.47 10.31
C ALA A 380 11.76 4.11 10.85
N TRP A 381 10.68 3.34 10.96
CA TRP A 381 9.43 3.81 11.56
C TRP A 381 9.61 4.13 13.06
N VAL A 382 10.19 3.22 13.83
CA VAL A 382 10.48 3.43 15.26
C VAL A 382 11.46 4.58 15.46
N ASP A 383 12.53 4.66 14.67
CA ASP A 383 13.50 5.76 14.71
C ASP A 383 12.84 7.13 14.56
N ASN A 384 11.90 7.26 13.63
CA ASN A 384 11.15 8.51 13.44
C ASN A 384 10.24 8.85 14.62
N ILE A 385 9.61 7.84 15.24
CA ILE A 385 8.79 8.05 16.44
C ILE A 385 9.65 8.60 17.60
N VAL A 386 10.86 8.10 17.77
CA VAL A 386 11.79 8.58 18.81
C VAL A 386 12.62 9.81 18.37
N GLY A 387 12.32 10.38 17.21
CA GLY A 387 12.91 11.64 16.75
C GLY A 387 14.30 11.53 16.11
N ARG A 388 14.70 10.38 15.57
CA ARG A 388 16.01 10.21 14.90
C ARG A 388 16.07 10.68 13.46
N ASP A 389 14.97 11.18 12.89
CA ASP A 389 14.88 11.70 11.51
C ASP A 389 15.45 10.73 10.44
N THR A 390 15.13 9.45 10.57
CA THR A 390 15.47 8.43 9.58
C THR A 390 14.48 8.52 8.40
N GLU A 391 14.97 8.46 7.16
CA GLU A 391 14.10 8.59 5.98
C GLU A 391 13.07 7.46 5.91
N LEU A 392 11.79 7.79 6.05
CA LEU A 392 10.67 6.88 5.79
C LEU A 392 10.55 6.61 4.29
N ARG A 393 10.42 5.34 3.91
CA ARG A 393 10.33 4.96 2.49
C ARG A 393 8.90 4.94 1.96
N THR A 394 7.90 4.80 2.80
CA THR A 394 6.48 4.75 2.41
C THR A 394 5.58 5.38 3.47
N PRO A 395 5.68 6.68 3.76
CA PRO A 395 4.70 7.34 4.63
C PRO A 395 3.29 7.19 4.00
N PHE A 396 2.24 7.29 4.82
CA PHE A 396 0.86 7.13 4.33
C PHE A 396 0.51 8.07 3.17
N ALA A 397 1.09 9.26 3.13
CA ALA A 397 0.89 10.19 2.01
C ALA A 397 1.30 9.60 0.65
N ASP A 398 2.43 8.89 0.58
CA ASP A 398 2.84 8.17 -0.62
C ASP A 398 2.03 6.87 -0.80
N GLY A 399 1.71 6.20 0.30
CA GLY A 399 0.86 5.01 0.32
C GLY A 399 -0.53 5.25 -0.28
N VAL A 400 -1.12 6.43 -0.08
CA VAL A 400 -2.39 6.85 -0.69
C VAL A 400 -2.29 6.83 -2.22
N ARG A 401 -1.26 7.41 -2.81
CA ARG A 401 -1.07 7.50 -4.27
C ARG A 401 -0.90 6.11 -4.90
N ILE A 402 -0.07 5.29 -4.29
CA ILE A 402 0.21 3.92 -4.75
C ILE A 402 -1.04 3.04 -4.64
N THR A 403 -1.74 3.13 -3.49
CA THR A 403 -2.95 2.34 -3.25
C THR A 403 -4.09 2.78 -4.16
N GLU A 404 -4.26 4.08 -4.46
CA GLU A 404 -5.26 4.55 -5.41
C GLU A 404 -5.10 3.90 -6.79
N ALA A 405 -3.87 3.91 -7.33
CA ALA A 405 -3.58 3.26 -8.59
C ALA A 405 -3.89 1.75 -8.56
N ALA A 406 -3.46 1.06 -7.52
CA ALA A 406 -3.69 -0.37 -7.36
C ALA A 406 -5.19 -0.69 -7.24
N LEU A 407 -5.94 0.05 -6.43
CA LEU A 407 -7.38 -0.15 -6.24
C LEU A 407 -8.17 0.15 -7.52
N LEU A 408 -7.86 1.23 -8.23
CA LEU A 408 -8.51 1.55 -9.50
C LEU A 408 -8.26 0.44 -10.53
N ALA A 409 -7.01 -0.02 -10.67
CA ALA A 409 -6.68 -1.10 -11.58
C ALA A 409 -7.45 -2.39 -11.31
N VAL A 410 -7.65 -2.71 -10.04
CA VAL A 410 -8.29 -3.95 -9.60
C VAL A 410 -9.80 -3.84 -9.63
N LYS A 411 -10.37 -2.82 -8.97
CA LYS A 411 -11.82 -2.72 -8.76
C LYS A 411 -12.56 -2.42 -10.07
N ALA A 412 -11.92 -1.69 -11.01
CA ALA A 412 -12.50 -1.45 -12.33
C ALA A 412 -12.66 -2.73 -13.16
N THR A 413 -12.05 -3.86 -12.80
CA THR A 413 -12.28 -5.16 -13.45
C THR A 413 -13.71 -5.69 -13.26
N ARG A 414 -14.48 -5.11 -12.34
CA ARG A 414 -15.94 -5.36 -12.24
C ARG A 414 -16.72 -4.78 -13.42
N PHE A 415 -16.14 -3.82 -14.15
CA PHE A 415 -16.70 -3.16 -15.32
C PHE A 415 -15.73 -3.31 -16.51
N PRO A 416 -15.49 -4.55 -16.98
CA PRO A 416 -14.46 -4.82 -17.99
C PRO A 416 -14.81 -4.23 -19.36
N ASN A 417 -13.76 -4.01 -20.18
CA ASN A 417 -13.83 -3.60 -21.57
C ASN A 417 -14.46 -2.20 -21.79
N GLN A 418 -14.43 -1.35 -20.79
CA GLN A 418 -14.85 0.05 -20.89
C GLN A 418 -13.88 0.96 -20.13
N GLU A 419 -13.83 2.23 -20.52
CA GLU A 419 -13.08 3.28 -19.83
C GLU A 419 -13.93 3.89 -18.72
N LEU A 420 -13.39 3.94 -17.52
CA LEU A 420 -13.96 4.65 -16.38
C LEU A 420 -13.14 5.93 -16.13
N ARG A 421 -13.76 7.10 -16.19
CA ARG A 421 -13.13 8.40 -15.96
C ARG A 421 -13.23 8.77 -14.51
N TRP A 422 -12.09 8.75 -13.84
CA TRP A 422 -11.99 8.99 -12.39
C TRP A 422 -11.82 10.48 -12.07
N ASP A 423 -12.59 10.95 -11.11
CA ASP A 423 -12.40 12.24 -10.46
C ASP A 423 -12.26 12.05 -8.94
N ARG A 424 -11.05 12.21 -8.45
CA ARG A 424 -10.71 12.07 -7.04
C ARG A 424 -11.41 13.13 -6.17
N ALA A 425 -11.60 14.36 -6.68
CA ALA A 425 -12.19 15.43 -5.90
C ALA A 425 -13.64 15.15 -5.53
N SER A 426 -14.41 14.58 -6.47
CA SER A 426 -15.79 14.17 -6.25
C SER A 426 -15.94 12.73 -5.77
N LEU A 427 -14.85 11.96 -5.71
CA LEU A 427 -14.85 10.51 -5.42
C LEU A 427 -15.86 9.78 -6.31
N SER A 428 -15.76 9.98 -7.62
CA SER A 428 -16.72 9.41 -8.57
C SER A 428 -16.11 9.09 -9.94
N PHE A 429 -16.74 8.18 -10.65
CA PHE A 429 -16.52 8.01 -12.09
C PHE A 429 -17.50 8.88 -12.84
N THR A 430 -17.00 9.93 -13.50
CA THR A 430 -17.81 10.99 -14.15
C THR A 430 -18.67 10.48 -15.31
N ASN A 431 -18.35 9.31 -15.85
CA ASN A 431 -19.06 8.68 -16.96
C ASN A 431 -19.79 7.37 -16.59
N HIS A 432 -19.79 6.97 -15.28
CA HIS A 432 -20.37 5.68 -14.88
C HIS A 432 -20.81 5.69 -13.42
N SER A 433 -22.11 6.00 -13.19
CA SER A 433 -22.66 6.09 -11.83
C SER A 433 -22.64 4.75 -11.09
N GLU A 434 -22.99 3.64 -11.76
CA GLU A 434 -22.99 2.32 -11.15
C GLU A 434 -21.60 1.91 -10.65
N ALA A 435 -20.54 2.23 -11.40
CA ALA A 435 -19.17 1.98 -10.93
C ALA A 435 -18.86 2.84 -9.70
N THR A 436 -19.33 4.09 -9.65
CA THR A 436 -19.18 4.93 -8.46
C THR A 436 -19.84 4.29 -7.25
N ASP A 437 -21.08 3.86 -7.37
CA ASP A 437 -21.83 3.27 -6.26
C ASP A 437 -21.26 1.92 -5.81
N THR A 438 -20.66 1.16 -6.74
CA THR A 438 -20.23 -0.23 -6.49
C THR A 438 -18.81 -0.35 -5.94
N ILE A 439 -17.87 0.47 -6.47
CA ILE A 439 -16.44 0.22 -6.22
C ILE A 439 -15.71 1.34 -5.48
N VAL A 440 -16.35 2.50 -5.29
CA VAL A 440 -15.73 3.62 -4.56
C VAL A 440 -15.97 3.51 -3.06
N ARG A 441 -17.18 3.14 -2.67
CA ARG A 441 -17.66 3.14 -1.29
C ARG A 441 -18.13 1.76 -0.86
N ARG A 442 -18.28 1.60 0.44
CA ARG A 442 -19.01 0.48 1.05
C ARG A 442 -19.90 1.01 2.18
N GLU A 443 -20.96 0.25 2.47
CA GLU A 443 -21.68 0.40 3.72
C GLU A 443 -20.92 -0.36 4.81
N TYR A 444 -20.67 0.32 5.92
CA TYR A 444 -20.04 -0.30 7.08
C TYR A 444 -21.08 -0.99 7.94
N ARG A 445 -20.78 -2.20 8.37
CA ARG A 445 -21.59 -2.88 9.37
C ARG A 445 -21.63 -2.05 10.67
N SER A 446 -22.78 -2.08 11.36
CA SER A 446 -23.00 -1.31 12.60
C SER A 446 -21.89 -1.56 13.63
N GLY A 447 -21.33 -0.49 14.17
CA GLY A 447 -20.24 -0.53 15.15
C GLY A 447 -18.83 -0.70 14.58
N PHE A 448 -18.67 -0.85 13.24
CA PHE A 448 -17.35 -1.00 12.58
C PHE A 448 -17.00 0.14 11.62
N ALA A 449 -17.84 1.17 11.53
CA ALA A 449 -17.49 2.36 10.76
C ALA A 449 -16.27 3.05 11.40
N PRO A 450 -15.35 3.59 10.58
CA PRO A 450 -14.24 4.37 11.12
C PRO A 450 -14.78 5.62 11.84
N PRO A 451 -14.03 6.17 12.82
CA PRO A 451 -14.39 7.42 13.45
C PRO A 451 -14.44 8.55 12.41
N ALA A 452 -15.30 9.55 12.67
CA ALA A 452 -15.35 10.73 11.83
C ALA A 452 -13.98 11.44 11.83
N VAL A 453 -13.48 11.73 10.65
CA VAL A 453 -12.26 12.54 10.48
C VAL A 453 -12.70 14.00 10.48
N GLY A 454 -12.22 14.75 11.47
CA GLY A 454 -12.53 16.19 11.66
C GLY A 454 -11.94 17.07 10.57
#